data_294010921a86eb4f8f33440b2a7bb5a6
#
_entry.id   294010921a86eb4f8f33440b2a7bb5a6
#
_cell.length_a   1.000
_cell.length_b   1.000
_cell.length_c   1.000
_cell.angle_alpha   90.00
_cell.angle_beta   90.00
_cell.angle_gamma   90.00
#
_symmetry.space_group_name_H-M   'P 1'
#
loop_
_entity.id
_entity.type
_entity.pdbx_description
1 polymer ?
#
loop_
_entity_poly.entity_id
_entity_poly.type
_entity_poly.pdbx_seq_one_letter_code
_entity_poly.pdbx_strand_id
1 'polypeptide(L)'
;MLVTTTVFAAAAEINMKVMCDDSNIMLPLLKEKYDETPIWIGQVDAEDSVYASVIGNNETRTWSILIFNKDTSCIMESGEGFKFKIPESAGL
;
A
#
# COMPACT_ATOMS: atom_id res chain seq x y z
N MET A 1 -33.89 5.29 -15.90
CA MET A 1 -32.96 5.32 -16.27
C MET A 1 -31.92 5.98 -15.57
N LEU A 2 -31.93 6.84 -14.92
CA LEU A 2 -30.97 7.64 -14.28
C LEU A 2 -30.61 7.24 -12.90
N VAL A 3 -31.20 6.19 -12.43
CA VAL A 3 -31.04 5.73 -11.05
C VAL A 3 -29.62 5.31 -10.74
N THR A 4 -28.96 4.67 -11.70
CA THR A 4 -27.59 4.22 -11.46
C THR A 4 -26.63 5.40 -11.33
N THR A 5 -26.86 6.45 -12.02
CA THR A 5 -26.04 7.65 -11.91
C THR A 5 -26.14 8.25 -10.52
N THR A 6 -27.33 8.22 -9.94
CA THR A 6 -27.54 8.75 -8.60
C THR A 6 -26.76 7.98 -7.56
N VAL A 7 -26.68 6.67 -7.69
CA VAL A 7 -25.95 5.84 -6.74
C VAL A 7 -24.46 6.20 -6.74
N PHE A 8 -23.86 6.35 -7.92
CA PHE A 8 -22.46 6.71 -7.97
C PHE A 8 -22.22 8.16 -7.56
N ALA A 9 -23.17 9.04 -7.80
CA ALA A 9 -23.03 10.42 -7.37
C ALA A 9 -22.97 10.56 -5.87
N ALA A 10 -23.51 9.59 -5.12
CA ALA A 10 -23.48 9.64 -3.67
C ALA A 10 -22.11 9.22 -3.08
N ALA A 11 -21.27 8.59 -3.89
CA ALA A 11 -19.95 8.18 -3.42
C ALA A 11 -19.03 9.39 -3.34
N ALA A 12 -18.27 9.49 -2.27
CA ALA A 12 -17.30 10.57 -2.11
C ALA A 12 -16.04 10.27 -2.90
N GLU A 13 -15.46 11.29 -3.51
CA GLU A 13 -14.14 11.18 -4.10
C GLU A 13 -13.09 11.55 -3.04
N ILE A 14 -12.03 10.81 -3.00
CA ILE A 14 -10.92 11.07 -2.10
C ILE A 14 -9.70 11.38 -2.94
N ASN A 15 -9.15 12.57 -2.76
CA ASN A 15 -7.92 12.95 -3.44
C ASN A 15 -6.74 12.49 -2.62
N MET A 16 -5.91 11.65 -3.22
CA MET A 16 -4.72 11.12 -2.56
C MET A 16 -3.49 11.57 -3.31
N LYS A 17 -2.48 11.98 -2.57
CA LYS A 17 -1.18 12.25 -3.16
C LYS A 17 -0.42 10.93 -3.22
N VAL A 18 0.00 10.56 -4.42
CA VAL A 18 0.76 9.35 -4.65
C VAL A 18 2.16 9.75 -5.08
N MET A 19 3.16 9.24 -4.39
CA MET A 19 4.55 9.53 -4.71
C MET A 19 5.14 8.35 -5.46
N CYS A 20 5.55 8.57 -6.69
CA CYS A 20 6.15 7.53 -7.52
C CYS A 20 7.57 7.91 -7.90
N ASP A 21 8.43 6.92 -7.97
CA ASP A 21 9.80 7.07 -8.42
C ASP A 21 10.28 5.73 -8.98
N ASP A 22 11.49 5.73 -9.52
CA ASP A 22 12.14 4.53 -10.00
C ASP A 22 12.27 3.52 -8.86
N SER A 23 11.95 2.27 -9.13
CA SER A 23 12.01 1.22 -8.11
C SER A 23 13.42 1.05 -7.54
N ASN A 24 14.44 1.28 -8.35
CA ASN A 24 15.82 1.19 -7.88
C ASN A 24 16.18 2.30 -6.89
N ILE A 25 15.40 3.37 -6.87
CA ILE A 25 15.58 4.48 -5.92
C ILE A 25 14.65 4.30 -4.74
N MET A 26 13.39 4.06 -4.99
CA MET A 26 12.35 4.04 -3.96
C MET A 26 12.54 2.90 -2.96
N LEU A 27 12.77 1.68 -3.45
CA LEU A 27 12.83 0.53 -2.55
C LEU A 27 14.02 0.58 -1.60
N PRO A 28 15.25 0.89 -2.08
CA PRO A 28 16.37 1.06 -1.17
C PRO A 28 16.18 2.22 -0.18
N LEU A 29 15.55 3.30 -0.61
CA LEU A 29 15.30 4.44 0.25
C LEU A 29 14.43 4.06 1.45
N LEU A 30 13.36 3.32 1.22
CA LEU A 30 12.48 2.88 2.29
C LEU A 30 13.21 1.95 3.25
N LYS A 31 14.06 1.08 2.73
CA LYS A 31 14.86 0.18 3.55
C LYS A 31 15.89 0.93 4.39
N GLU A 32 16.62 1.84 3.76
CA GLU A 32 17.70 2.56 4.44
C GLU A 32 17.20 3.62 5.41
N LYS A 33 16.20 4.39 5.00
CA LYS A 33 15.74 5.52 5.81
C LYS A 33 14.78 5.12 6.91
N TYR A 34 13.88 4.17 6.64
CA TYR A 34 12.83 3.79 7.58
C TYR A 34 12.98 2.38 8.11
N ASP A 35 13.92 1.62 7.57
CA ASP A 35 14.13 0.22 7.91
C ASP A 35 12.82 -0.59 7.82
N GLU A 36 12.05 -0.31 6.80
CA GLU A 36 10.80 -1.02 6.55
C GLU A 36 11.04 -2.22 5.65
N THR A 37 10.43 -3.33 5.99
CA THR A 37 10.53 -4.57 5.24
C THR A 37 9.13 -5.08 4.90
N PRO A 38 9.01 -5.89 3.85
CA PRO A 38 7.69 -6.38 3.46
C PRO A 38 7.02 -7.19 4.58
N ILE A 39 5.77 -6.83 4.87
CA ILE A 39 4.89 -7.58 5.74
C ILE A 39 3.97 -8.46 4.90
N TRP A 40 3.56 -7.94 3.76
CA TRP A 40 2.62 -8.61 2.87
C TRP A 40 2.89 -8.18 1.44
N ILE A 41 2.82 -9.11 0.51
CA ILE A 41 2.93 -8.84 -0.93
C ILE A 41 1.82 -9.57 -1.64
N GLY A 42 1.13 -8.88 -2.53
CA GLY A 42 0.11 -9.46 -3.37
C GLY A 42 0.32 -9.09 -4.83
N GLN A 43 -0.11 -9.95 -5.72
CA GLN A 43 -0.04 -9.69 -7.15
C GLN A 43 -1.32 -8.98 -7.59
N VAL A 44 -1.15 -7.83 -8.24
CA VAL A 44 -2.28 -7.06 -8.74
C VAL A 44 -2.59 -7.44 -10.17
N ASP A 45 -1.55 -7.55 -10.99
CA ASP A 45 -1.71 -7.89 -12.40
C ASP A 45 -0.57 -8.83 -12.80
N ALA A 46 -0.95 -10.05 -13.15
CA ALA A 46 0.01 -11.07 -13.51
C ALA A 46 0.73 -10.77 -14.82
N GLU A 47 0.01 -10.21 -15.78
CA GLU A 47 0.58 -9.94 -17.09
C GLU A 47 1.63 -8.83 -17.04
N ASP A 48 1.34 -7.77 -16.32
CA ASP A 48 2.23 -6.64 -16.24
C ASP A 48 3.18 -6.70 -15.04
N SER A 49 3.13 -7.79 -14.28
CA SER A 49 3.96 -7.98 -13.08
C SER A 49 3.85 -6.81 -12.12
N VAL A 50 2.62 -6.41 -11.84
CA VAL A 50 2.34 -5.35 -10.88
C VAL A 50 1.99 -5.97 -9.54
N TYR A 51 2.59 -5.44 -8.49
CA TYR A 51 2.43 -5.95 -7.13
C TYR A 51 2.01 -4.86 -6.18
N ALA A 52 1.29 -5.25 -5.14
CA ALA A 52 1.01 -4.40 -4.00
C ALA A 52 1.72 -4.97 -2.78
N SER A 53 2.21 -4.12 -1.93
CA SER A 53 2.89 -4.56 -0.72
C SER A 53 2.61 -3.62 0.42
N VAL A 54 2.48 -4.19 1.61
CA VAL A 54 2.55 -3.43 2.85
C VAL A 54 3.92 -3.70 3.44
N ILE A 55 4.67 -2.65 3.68
CA ILE A 55 5.98 -2.75 4.31
C ILE A 55 5.93 -2.01 5.64
N GLY A 56 6.74 -2.41 6.58
CA GLY A 56 6.73 -1.79 7.89
C GLY A 56 7.95 -2.11 8.72
N ASN A 57 8.09 -1.36 9.80
CA ASN A 57 9.14 -1.53 10.79
C ASN A 57 8.49 -1.97 12.10
N ASN A 58 8.84 -3.14 12.59
CA ASN A 58 8.25 -3.70 13.80
C ASN A 58 8.59 -2.93 15.06
N GLU A 59 9.67 -2.18 15.08
CA GLU A 59 10.09 -1.43 16.24
C GLU A 59 9.45 -0.05 16.29
N THR A 60 9.54 0.70 15.20
CA THR A 60 8.99 2.06 15.14
C THR A 60 7.51 2.08 14.80
N ARG A 61 7.01 0.99 14.23
CA ARG A 61 5.62 0.86 13.78
C ARG A 61 5.26 1.79 12.62
N THR A 62 6.26 2.24 11.88
CA THR A 62 6.02 2.94 10.62
C THR A 62 5.67 1.95 9.53
N TRP A 63 4.86 2.37 8.59
CA TRP A 63 4.39 1.51 7.52
C TRP A 63 4.14 2.29 6.25
N SER A 64 4.18 1.57 5.14
CA SER A 64 3.87 2.15 3.82
C SER A 64 3.15 1.12 2.97
N ILE A 65 2.24 1.59 2.14
CA ILE A 65 1.57 0.75 1.14
C ILE A 65 2.13 1.13 -0.23
N LEU A 66 2.63 0.13 -0.93
CA LEU A 66 3.26 0.32 -2.24
C LEU A 66 2.48 -0.40 -3.33
N ILE A 67 2.44 0.22 -4.51
CA ILE A 67 2.10 -0.45 -5.76
C ILE A 67 3.34 -0.31 -6.64
N PHE A 68 3.85 -1.40 -7.15
CA PHE A 68 5.12 -1.35 -7.87
C PHE A 68 5.25 -2.44 -8.94
N ASN A 69 6.13 -2.16 -9.89
CA ASN A 69 6.66 -3.14 -10.80
C ASN A 69 8.18 -3.00 -10.79
N LYS A 70 8.87 -3.65 -11.72
CA LYS A 70 10.35 -3.60 -11.73
C LYS A 70 10.90 -2.20 -12.00
N ASP A 71 10.14 -1.35 -12.67
CA ASP A 71 10.60 -0.03 -13.09
C ASP A 71 10.18 1.09 -12.15
N THR A 72 8.93 1.07 -11.71
CA THR A 72 8.34 2.17 -10.96
C THR A 72 7.70 1.66 -9.67
N SER A 73 7.90 2.41 -8.59
CA SER A 73 7.26 2.16 -7.30
C SER A 73 6.53 3.40 -6.84
N CYS A 74 5.31 3.22 -6.39
CA CYS A 74 4.47 4.30 -5.90
C CYS A 74 4.06 4.04 -4.45
N ILE A 75 4.28 5.04 -3.60
CA ILE A 75 3.78 5.00 -2.23
C ILE A 75 2.34 5.51 -2.26
N MET A 76 1.41 4.64 -1.97
CA MET A 76 -0.01 4.97 -1.97
C MET A 76 -0.44 5.61 -0.67
N GLU A 77 0.15 5.17 0.44
CA GLU A 77 -0.13 5.70 1.77
C GLU A 77 1.00 5.30 2.71
N SER A 78 1.17 6.06 3.76
CA SER A 78 2.13 5.74 4.82
C SER A 78 1.64 6.31 6.13
N GLY A 79 2.18 5.80 7.23
CA GLY A 79 1.77 6.26 8.54
C GLY A 79 2.59 5.64 9.64
N GLU A 80 2.09 5.77 10.87
CA GLU A 80 2.73 5.25 12.07
C GLU A 80 1.73 4.48 12.90
N GLY A 81 2.24 3.62 13.76
CA GLY A 81 1.41 2.97 14.75
C GLY A 81 0.60 1.80 14.24
N PHE A 82 1.11 1.04 13.27
CA PHE A 82 0.36 -0.11 12.80
C PHE A 82 0.29 -1.20 13.87
N LYS A 83 -0.79 -1.98 13.81
CA LYS A 83 -0.98 -3.14 14.68
C LYS A 83 -1.48 -4.29 13.83
N PHE A 84 -1.03 -5.49 14.18
CA PHE A 84 -1.62 -6.68 13.58
C PHE A 84 -2.93 -6.96 14.28
N LYS A 85 -4.00 -7.08 13.51
CA LYS A 85 -5.29 -7.42 14.07
C LYS A 85 -5.48 -8.92 13.97
N ILE A 86 -5.60 -9.57 15.10
CA ILE A 86 -5.81 -11.01 15.16
C ILE A 86 -7.30 -11.29 15.27
N PRO A 87 -7.90 -12.10 14.37
CA PRO A 87 -9.29 -12.47 14.48
C PRO A 87 -9.57 -13.19 15.80
N GLU A 88 -10.73 -12.96 16.40
CA GLU A 88 -11.08 -13.62 17.65
C GLU A 88 -11.00 -15.13 17.55
N SER A 89 -11.46 -15.69 16.44
CA SER A 89 -11.40 -17.12 16.24
C SER A 89 -9.98 -17.66 16.22
N ALA A 90 -9.00 -16.86 15.85
CA ALA A 90 -7.61 -17.28 15.84
C ALA A 90 -6.96 -17.14 17.20
N GLY A 91 -7.54 -16.36 18.07
CA GLY A 91 -7.01 -16.14 19.40
C GLY A 91 -7.34 -17.25 20.39
N LEU A 92 -8.12 -18.19 19.94
CA LEU A 92 -8.49 -19.32 20.79
C LEU A 92 -7.50 -20.49 20.68
#